data_1904e79bafa27e6d3530d2ba1575fe68
#
_entry.id   1904e79bafa27e6d3530d2ba1575fe68
#
_cell.length_a   1.000
_cell.length_b   1.000
_cell.length_c   1.000
_cell.angle_alpha   90.00
_cell.angle_beta   90.00
_cell.angle_gamma   90.00
#
_symmetry.space_group_name_H-M   'P 1'
#
loop_
_entity.id
_entity.type
_entity.pdbx_description
1 polymer ?
#
loop_
_entity_poly.entity_id
_entity_poly.type
_entity_poly.pdbx_seq_one_letter_code
_entity_poly.pdbx_strand_id
1 'polypeptide(L)'
;MLDEVMVVAYGTAKKSSFTGSASTISNEKLELRPITNLTKGLEGQATGLLTTSGSGQPGEDASIVIRGYGSINASQDPLYVVDGIPFDGSLSSINPSDIESMTVLKDASAGALYGARGANGVVMITTKQGKEGKAQVTWRSTVGWASRAIQPYDMVDQKEFVQLTYEALRNGYVFNSGYSWEQAQQMARAGLSANLGGELYNPFKNYTWDNLINPETGMVQADAVSAWNERWMDAVQRDNAFRQEHQLSVNGGSEKTKYMFSLGYLNEDGILINTGFQRYNARVNVNSNITC
;
A
#
# COMPACT_ATOMS: atom_id res chain seq x y z
N MET A 1 17.73 5.88 -34.50
CA MET A 1 17.48 5.95 -33.05
C MET A 1 17.01 7.36 -32.77
N LEU A 2 15.80 7.55 -32.28
CA LEU A 2 15.34 8.86 -31.82
C LEU A 2 16.10 9.19 -30.55
N ASP A 3 16.79 10.32 -30.52
CA ASP A 3 17.48 10.82 -29.33
C ASP A 3 16.45 11.07 -28.24
N GLU A 4 16.48 10.26 -27.17
CA GLU A 4 15.60 10.38 -26.02
C GLU A 4 15.92 11.71 -25.31
N VAL A 5 14.95 12.62 -25.29
CA VAL A 5 15.09 13.94 -24.66
C VAL A 5 14.65 13.80 -23.19
N MET A 6 15.50 14.25 -22.28
CA MET A 6 15.23 14.28 -20.85
C MET A 6 14.98 15.70 -20.38
N VAL A 7 14.04 15.88 -19.48
CA VAL A 7 13.87 17.13 -18.75
C VAL A 7 14.90 17.15 -17.61
N VAL A 8 15.72 18.18 -17.57
CA VAL A 8 16.73 18.42 -16.54
C VAL A 8 16.54 19.82 -15.98
N ALA A 9 16.30 19.92 -14.69
CA ALA A 9 16.19 21.16 -13.91
C ALA A 9 15.43 22.31 -14.60
N TYR A 10 16.12 23.13 -15.38
CA TYR A 10 15.57 24.32 -16.05
C TYR A 10 15.52 24.19 -17.57
N GLY A 11 15.61 22.97 -18.11
CA GLY A 11 15.62 22.77 -19.56
C GLY A 11 15.52 21.32 -19.98
N THR A 12 15.62 21.09 -21.29
CA THR A 12 15.67 19.76 -21.87
C THR A 12 17.09 19.46 -22.35
N ALA A 13 17.63 18.30 -22.01
CA ALA A 13 18.89 17.81 -22.51
C ALA A 13 18.70 16.48 -23.24
N LYS A 14 19.56 16.22 -24.23
CA LYS A 14 19.63 14.88 -24.82
C LYS A 14 20.23 13.92 -23.80
N LYS A 15 19.66 12.74 -23.68
CA LYS A 15 20.16 11.70 -22.76
C LYS A 15 21.64 11.39 -22.99
N SER A 16 22.08 11.46 -24.25
CA SER A 16 23.48 11.27 -24.65
C SER A 16 24.44 12.37 -24.19
N SER A 17 23.95 13.58 -23.92
CA SER A 17 24.74 14.73 -23.47
C SER A 17 24.69 14.93 -21.95
N PHE A 18 23.89 14.16 -21.23
CA PHE A 18 23.83 14.23 -19.78
C PHE A 18 24.88 13.32 -19.16
N THR A 19 25.84 13.91 -18.49
CA THR A 19 26.98 13.19 -17.87
C THR A 19 26.63 12.55 -16.52
N GLY A 20 25.45 12.84 -15.97
CA GLY A 20 24.95 12.29 -14.70
C GLY A 20 24.18 10.99 -14.87
N SER A 21 23.99 10.25 -13.76
CA SER A 21 23.14 9.06 -13.72
C SER A 21 21.69 9.46 -13.54
N ALA A 22 20.88 9.33 -14.58
CA ALA A 22 19.46 9.59 -14.57
C ALA A 22 18.65 8.39 -15.09
N SER A 23 17.47 8.21 -14.57
CA SER A 23 16.50 7.21 -15.06
C SER A 23 15.18 7.89 -15.35
N THR A 24 14.70 7.77 -16.58
CA THR A 24 13.41 8.33 -17.01
C THR A 24 12.37 7.21 -17.10
N ILE A 25 11.21 7.46 -16.52
CA ILE A 25 10.05 6.59 -16.53
C ILE A 25 8.95 7.32 -17.31
N SER A 26 8.54 6.75 -18.43
CA SER A 26 7.49 7.33 -19.27
C SER A 26 6.10 7.04 -18.70
N ASN A 27 5.13 7.86 -19.10
CA ASN A 27 3.72 7.66 -18.75
C ASN A 27 3.20 6.27 -19.11
N GLU A 28 3.59 5.71 -20.24
CA GLU A 28 3.17 4.38 -20.67
C GLU A 28 3.46 3.30 -19.62
N LYS A 29 4.62 3.39 -18.96
CA LYS A 29 4.98 2.45 -17.87
C LYS A 29 4.17 2.68 -16.60
N LEU A 30 3.79 3.93 -16.32
CA LEU A 30 2.97 4.28 -15.16
C LEU A 30 1.51 3.83 -15.36
N GLU A 31 1.00 3.90 -16.60
CA GLU A 31 -0.37 3.52 -16.94
C GLU A 31 -0.62 2.01 -17.01
N LEU A 32 0.43 1.19 -17.10
CA LEU A 32 0.32 -0.29 -17.12
C LEU A 32 -0.26 -0.88 -15.82
N ARG A 33 -0.18 -0.14 -14.73
CA ARG A 33 -0.69 -0.58 -13.42
C ARG A 33 -1.70 0.43 -12.91
N PRO A 34 -2.81 -0.01 -12.32
CA PRO A 34 -3.73 0.90 -11.63
C PRO A 34 -3.06 1.37 -10.32
N ILE A 35 -2.22 2.39 -10.41
CA ILE A 35 -1.53 2.98 -9.27
C ILE A 35 -2.36 4.12 -8.68
N THR A 36 -2.59 4.08 -7.37
CA THR A 36 -3.24 5.16 -6.64
C THR A 36 -2.29 6.30 -6.36
N ASN A 37 -1.02 5.93 -6.15
CA ASN A 37 0.04 6.81 -5.68
C ASN A 37 1.26 6.74 -6.61
N LEU A 38 1.83 7.91 -6.90
CA LEU A 38 3.02 8.05 -7.74
C LEU A 38 4.25 7.33 -7.19
N THR A 39 4.42 7.33 -5.87
CA THR A 39 5.56 6.69 -5.23
C THR A 39 5.58 5.18 -5.47
N LYS A 40 4.41 4.53 -5.46
CA LYS A 40 4.27 3.12 -5.83
C LYS A 40 4.55 2.86 -7.32
N GLY A 41 4.28 3.84 -8.17
CA GLY A 41 4.60 3.78 -9.60
C GLY A 41 6.09 3.72 -9.90
N LEU A 42 6.94 4.17 -8.97
CA LEU A 42 8.40 4.13 -9.10
C LEU A 42 9.01 2.78 -8.69
N GLU A 43 8.25 1.92 -8.03
CA GLU A 43 8.74 0.64 -7.53
C GLU A 43 9.23 -0.27 -8.67
N GLY A 44 10.51 -0.67 -8.59
CA GLY A 44 11.15 -1.53 -9.57
C GLY A 44 11.40 -0.89 -10.94
N GLN A 45 11.15 0.41 -11.14
CA GLN A 45 11.30 1.10 -12.43
C GLN A 45 12.69 1.68 -12.65
N ALA A 46 13.47 1.88 -11.61
CA ALA A 46 14.79 2.46 -11.73
C ALA A 46 15.81 1.75 -10.83
N THR A 47 16.99 1.48 -11.37
CA THR A 47 18.11 0.89 -10.60
C THR A 47 18.57 1.85 -9.51
N GLY A 48 18.89 1.35 -8.31
CA GLY A 48 19.35 2.18 -7.19
C GLY A 48 18.25 3.04 -6.55
N LEU A 49 17.00 2.72 -6.82
CA LEU A 49 15.82 3.27 -6.16
C LEU A 49 15.22 2.17 -5.25
N LEU A 50 15.19 2.43 -3.96
CA LEU A 50 14.49 1.60 -2.99
C LEU A 50 13.17 2.26 -2.65
N THR A 51 12.07 1.56 -2.91
CA THR A 51 10.73 2.00 -2.56
C THR A 51 10.17 1.07 -1.51
N THR A 52 9.78 1.60 -0.37
CA THR A 52 9.21 0.81 0.73
C THR A 52 7.84 1.37 1.10
N SER A 53 6.81 0.54 0.97
CA SER A 53 5.47 0.88 1.44
C SER A 53 5.33 0.42 2.89
N GLY A 54 5.14 1.33 3.80
CA GLY A 54 5.01 1.05 5.24
C GLY A 54 3.70 0.39 5.60
N SER A 55 2.63 0.77 4.91
CA SER A 55 1.30 0.18 5.07
C SER A 55 0.66 -0.08 3.71
N GLY A 56 -0.39 -0.86 3.69
CA GLY A 56 -1.23 -1.06 2.50
C GLY A 56 -2.38 -0.07 2.39
N GLN A 57 -2.38 1.01 3.18
CA GLN A 57 -3.49 1.96 3.19
C GLN A 57 -3.58 2.74 1.88
N PRO A 58 -4.80 2.94 1.34
CA PRO A 58 -5.01 3.81 0.20
C PRO A 58 -4.55 5.23 0.48
N GLY A 59 -3.91 5.87 -0.52
CA GLY A 59 -3.47 7.26 -0.42
C GLY A 59 -2.17 7.50 0.36
N GLU A 60 -1.58 6.49 0.99
CA GLU A 60 -0.32 6.64 1.70
C GLU A 60 0.87 6.59 0.73
N ASP A 61 1.79 7.55 0.89
CA ASP A 61 3.01 7.62 0.11
C ASP A 61 4.00 6.54 0.55
N ALA A 62 4.62 5.86 -0.41
CA ALA A 62 5.74 4.99 -0.13
C ALA A 62 7.01 5.81 0.10
N SER A 63 7.84 5.39 1.05
CA SER A 63 9.17 5.98 1.26
C SER A 63 10.07 5.62 0.10
N ILE A 64 10.79 6.62 -0.42
CA ILE A 64 11.72 6.48 -1.53
C ILE A 64 13.11 6.84 -1.05
N VAL A 65 14.04 5.92 -1.23
CA VAL A 65 15.47 6.13 -0.93
C VAL A 65 16.28 5.91 -2.20
N ILE A 66 17.11 6.91 -2.55
CA ILE A 66 17.99 6.87 -3.72
C ILE A 66 19.42 6.56 -3.28
N ARG A 67 20.02 5.49 -3.85
CA ARG A 67 21.39 5.02 -3.55
C ARG A 67 21.65 4.61 -2.10
N GLY A 68 20.61 4.29 -1.34
CA GLY A 68 20.73 3.81 0.04
C GLY A 68 20.72 4.93 1.08
N TYR A 69 20.84 4.54 2.33
CA TYR A 69 20.71 5.45 3.47
C TYR A 69 21.98 6.26 3.65
N GLY A 70 21.91 7.58 3.54
CA GLY A 70 23.02 8.51 3.71
C GLY A 70 23.25 8.97 5.16
N SER A 71 22.22 8.89 6.01
CA SER A 71 22.28 9.31 7.42
C SER A 71 21.34 8.46 8.28
N ILE A 72 21.67 8.28 9.53
CA ILE A 72 20.81 7.56 10.50
C ILE A 72 19.77 8.52 11.11
N ASN A 73 20.07 9.79 11.21
CA ASN A 73 19.27 10.77 11.97
C ASN A 73 18.58 11.83 11.08
N ALA A 74 18.91 11.91 9.80
CA ALA A 74 18.31 12.88 8.88
C ALA A 74 17.32 12.20 7.94
N SER A 75 16.36 12.99 7.40
CA SER A 75 15.45 12.51 6.36
C SER A 75 16.21 11.98 5.17
N GLN A 76 15.74 10.88 4.61
CA GLN A 76 16.27 10.22 3.41
C GLN A 76 15.46 10.56 2.16
N ASP A 77 14.36 11.30 2.32
CA ASP A 77 13.44 11.59 1.22
C ASP A 77 14.14 12.41 0.13
N PRO A 78 13.95 12.04 -1.14
CA PRO A 78 14.45 12.85 -2.24
C PRO A 78 13.66 14.14 -2.36
N LEU A 79 14.25 15.13 -3.01
CA LEU A 79 13.52 16.34 -3.39
C LEU A 79 12.58 16.03 -4.56
N TYR A 80 11.31 16.37 -4.41
CA TYR A 80 10.35 16.31 -5.52
C TYR A 80 10.25 17.66 -6.21
N VAL A 81 10.27 17.63 -7.53
CA VAL A 81 10.16 18.83 -8.36
C VAL A 81 9.11 18.60 -9.44
N VAL A 82 8.04 19.40 -9.41
CA VAL A 82 6.92 19.31 -10.37
C VAL A 82 7.00 20.48 -11.34
N ASP A 83 7.16 20.20 -12.61
CA ASP A 83 7.31 21.21 -13.70
C ASP A 83 8.36 22.29 -13.37
N GLY A 84 9.48 21.89 -12.74
CA GLY A 84 10.58 22.77 -12.38
C GLY A 84 10.43 23.46 -11.01
N ILE A 85 9.33 23.30 -10.30
CA ILE A 85 9.06 23.92 -9.00
C ILE A 85 9.20 22.85 -7.89
N PRO A 86 10.02 23.11 -6.84
CA PRO A 86 10.06 22.22 -5.69
C PRO A 86 8.66 22.03 -5.05
N PHE A 87 8.34 20.79 -4.77
CA PHE A 87 7.04 20.38 -4.23
C PHE A 87 7.22 19.70 -2.88
N ASP A 88 6.66 20.30 -1.84
CA ASP A 88 6.76 19.81 -0.45
C ASP A 88 5.45 19.14 0.03
N GLY A 89 4.49 18.90 -0.87
CA GLY A 89 3.23 18.23 -0.55
C GLY A 89 3.31 16.70 -0.70
N SER A 90 2.22 16.03 -0.31
CA SER A 90 2.08 14.60 -0.55
C SER A 90 1.92 14.30 -2.03
N LEU A 91 2.70 13.34 -2.55
CA LEU A 91 2.61 12.90 -3.95
C LEU A 91 1.29 12.19 -4.26
N SER A 92 0.58 11.71 -3.25
CA SER A 92 -0.75 11.13 -3.43
C SER A 92 -1.79 12.16 -3.91
N SER A 93 -1.52 13.47 -3.72
CA SER A 93 -2.37 14.54 -4.24
C SER A 93 -2.26 14.71 -5.77
N ILE A 94 -1.16 14.24 -6.37
CA ILE A 94 -0.92 14.35 -7.80
C ILE A 94 -1.55 13.15 -8.52
N ASN A 95 -2.32 13.42 -9.56
CA ASN A 95 -2.91 12.36 -10.36
C ASN A 95 -1.87 11.74 -11.31
N PRO A 96 -1.58 10.43 -11.20
CA PRO A 96 -0.65 9.75 -12.11
C PRO A 96 -1.00 9.91 -13.60
N SER A 97 -2.29 10.00 -13.92
CA SER A 97 -2.77 10.19 -15.31
C SER A 97 -2.39 11.55 -15.93
N ASP A 98 -2.08 12.55 -15.09
CA ASP A 98 -1.67 13.88 -15.56
C ASP A 98 -0.15 13.99 -15.81
N ILE A 99 0.61 12.91 -15.59
CA ILE A 99 2.05 12.89 -15.71
C ILE A 99 2.47 12.43 -17.11
N GLU A 100 3.40 13.15 -17.71
CA GLU A 100 4.07 12.79 -18.97
C GLU A 100 5.27 11.88 -18.72
N SER A 101 6.11 12.27 -17.75
CA SER A 101 7.30 11.49 -17.38
C SER A 101 7.79 11.81 -15.99
N MET A 102 8.54 10.86 -15.41
CA MET A 102 9.27 11.05 -14.16
C MET A 102 10.75 10.78 -14.41
N THR A 103 11.61 11.69 -13.99
CA THR A 103 13.08 11.55 -14.12
C THR A 103 13.70 11.55 -12.73
N VAL A 104 14.38 10.45 -12.39
CA VAL A 104 15.10 10.31 -11.12
C VAL A 104 16.57 10.69 -11.36
N LEU A 105 17.00 11.80 -10.77
CA LEU A 105 18.39 12.27 -10.80
C LEU A 105 19.08 11.75 -9.53
N LYS A 106 20.07 10.89 -9.74
CA LYS A 106 20.73 10.16 -8.66
C LYS A 106 22.06 10.76 -8.23
N ASP A 107 22.63 11.65 -9.03
CA ASP A 107 23.98 12.19 -8.82
C ASP A 107 24.01 13.52 -8.07
N ALA A 108 25.17 13.81 -7.46
CA ALA A 108 25.45 15.09 -6.83
C ALA A 108 25.37 16.29 -7.82
N SER A 109 25.45 16.05 -9.14
CA SER A 109 25.20 17.08 -10.16
C SER A 109 23.76 17.61 -10.11
N ALA A 110 22.79 16.79 -9.71
CA ALA A 110 21.44 17.24 -9.43
C ALA A 110 21.37 18.12 -8.17
N GLY A 111 22.15 17.75 -7.14
CA GLY A 111 22.31 18.56 -5.92
C GLY A 111 22.92 19.95 -6.20
N ALA A 112 23.76 20.09 -7.20
CA ALA A 112 24.35 21.38 -7.58
C ALA A 112 23.27 22.38 -8.06
N LEU A 113 22.18 21.90 -8.65
CA LEU A 113 21.08 22.73 -9.14
C LEU A 113 20.07 23.12 -8.05
N TYR A 114 19.87 22.23 -7.07
CA TYR A 114 18.86 22.38 -6.01
C TYR A 114 19.48 22.59 -4.62
N GLY A 115 20.81 22.71 -4.54
CA GLY A 115 21.55 22.92 -3.29
C GLY A 115 21.42 21.72 -2.34
N ALA A 116 21.49 21.99 -1.04
CA ALA A 116 21.44 20.97 0.01
C ALA A 116 20.15 20.12 -0.03
N ARG A 117 19.03 20.67 -0.52
CA ARG A 117 17.76 19.95 -0.66
C ARG A 117 17.83 18.78 -1.65
N GLY A 118 18.73 18.85 -2.62
CA GLY A 118 18.95 17.77 -3.61
C GLY A 118 19.96 16.70 -3.18
N ALA A 119 20.48 16.75 -1.95
CA ALA A 119 21.54 15.85 -1.49
C ALA A 119 21.12 14.36 -1.51
N ASN A 120 19.86 14.05 -1.24
CA ASN A 120 19.30 12.71 -1.27
C ASN A 120 18.80 12.28 -2.67
N GLY A 121 19.13 13.07 -3.70
CA GLY A 121 18.63 12.91 -5.07
C GLY A 121 17.38 13.74 -5.35
N VAL A 122 17.01 13.81 -6.61
CA VAL A 122 15.85 14.60 -7.07
C VAL A 122 14.96 13.75 -7.97
N VAL A 123 13.68 13.78 -7.70
CA VAL A 123 12.63 13.18 -8.55
C VAL A 123 11.90 14.31 -9.28
N MET A 124 12.18 14.44 -10.57
CA MET A 124 11.51 15.42 -11.42
C MET A 124 10.26 14.82 -12.04
N ILE A 125 9.15 15.49 -11.86
CA ILE A 125 7.84 15.10 -12.38
C ILE A 125 7.46 16.11 -13.44
N THR A 126 7.32 15.64 -14.67
CA THR A 126 6.87 16.46 -15.79
C THR A 126 5.42 16.10 -16.09
N THR A 127 4.58 17.11 -16.13
CA THR A 127 3.15 16.90 -16.37
C THR A 127 2.81 17.06 -17.84
N LYS A 128 1.70 16.43 -18.26
CA LYS A 128 1.17 16.53 -19.61
C LYS A 128 0.85 17.98 -19.98
N GLN A 129 1.24 18.38 -21.16
CA GLN A 129 0.99 19.71 -21.71
C GLN A 129 0.06 19.63 -22.92
N GLY A 130 -0.52 20.78 -23.30
CA GLY A 130 -1.29 20.92 -24.52
C GLY A 130 -0.46 20.59 -25.76
N LYS A 131 -1.04 19.84 -26.69
CA LYS A 131 -0.43 19.48 -27.97
C LYS A 131 -1.15 20.20 -29.11
N GLU A 132 -0.41 20.54 -30.17
CA GLU A 132 -0.99 21.07 -31.39
C GLU A 132 -1.85 20.03 -32.08
N GLY A 133 -3.01 20.43 -32.55
CA GLY A 133 -3.95 19.59 -33.27
C GLY A 133 -5.40 19.84 -32.87
N LYS A 134 -6.28 19.05 -33.47
CA LYS A 134 -7.72 19.09 -33.15
C LYS A 134 -7.92 18.69 -31.69
N ALA A 135 -8.91 19.28 -31.04
CA ALA A 135 -9.30 18.93 -29.69
C ALA A 135 -9.61 17.43 -29.59
N GLN A 136 -8.91 16.76 -28.73
CA GLN A 136 -9.12 15.36 -28.38
C GLN A 136 -9.70 15.28 -26.97
N VAL A 137 -10.84 14.63 -26.85
CA VAL A 137 -11.46 14.32 -25.55
C VAL A 137 -11.20 12.87 -25.24
N THR A 138 -10.59 12.61 -24.10
CA THR A 138 -10.32 11.25 -23.63
C THR A 138 -11.02 11.05 -22.28
N TRP A 139 -11.82 10.01 -22.20
CA TRP A 139 -12.42 9.57 -20.97
C TRP A 139 -11.92 8.17 -20.64
N ARG A 140 -11.39 8.02 -19.43
CA ARG A 140 -10.94 6.74 -18.87
C ARG A 140 -11.71 6.46 -17.59
N SER A 141 -12.20 5.25 -17.44
CA SER A 141 -12.87 4.79 -16.24
C SER A 141 -12.31 3.43 -15.86
N THR A 142 -11.90 3.29 -14.62
CA THR A 142 -11.39 2.03 -14.05
C THR A 142 -12.20 1.70 -12.81
N VAL A 143 -12.71 0.48 -12.75
CA VAL A 143 -13.44 -0.05 -11.60
C VAL A 143 -12.81 -1.38 -11.21
N GLY A 144 -12.65 -1.60 -9.93
CA GLY A 144 -12.03 -2.82 -9.42
C GLY A 144 -12.37 -3.11 -7.97
N TRP A 145 -11.98 -4.27 -7.53
CA TRP A 145 -12.10 -4.71 -6.14
C TRP A 145 -10.75 -5.24 -5.68
N ALA A 146 -10.36 -4.88 -4.47
CA ALA A 146 -9.17 -5.35 -3.83
C ALA A 146 -9.54 -6.29 -2.67
N SER A 147 -8.80 -7.37 -2.55
CA SER A 147 -8.88 -8.30 -1.43
C SER A 147 -7.48 -8.59 -0.91
N ARG A 148 -7.40 -9.22 0.25
CA ARG A 148 -6.12 -9.62 0.81
C ARG A 148 -5.44 -10.66 -0.09
N ALA A 149 -4.21 -10.37 -0.52
CA ALA A 149 -3.44 -11.26 -1.42
C ALA A 149 -2.93 -12.52 -0.72
N ILE A 150 -2.52 -12.38 0.56
CA ILE A 150 -2.02 -13.50 1.37
C ILE A 150 -3.06 -13.80 2.43
N GLN A 151 -3.68 -14.95 2.36
CA GLN A 151 -4.59 -15.41 3.40
C GLN A 151 -3.81 -15.69 4.69
N PRO A 152 -4.40 -15.41 5.87
CA PRO A 152 -3.81 -15.84 7.12
C PRO A 152 -3.75 -17.37 7.18
N TYR A 153 -2.83 -17.88 7.96
CA TYR A 153 -2.84 -19.31 8.29
C TYR A 153 -4.18 -19.69 8.91
N ASP A 154 -4.62 -20.92 8.63
CA ASP A 154 -5.77 -21.47 9.32
C ASP A 154 -5.49 -21.48 10.82
N MET A 155 -6.36 -20.85 11.56
CA MET A 155 -6.29 -20.82 13.02
C MET A 155 -7.18 -21.91 13.56
N VAL A 156 -6.76 -22.48 14.68
CA VAL A 156 -7.57 -23.46 15.43
C VAL A 156 -8.91 -22.84 15.79
N ASP A 157 -9.97 -23.63 15.69
CA ASP A 157 -11.28 -23.23 16.17
C ASP A 157 -11.37 -23.32 17.71
N GLN A 158 -12.50 -22.96 18.28
CA GLN A 158 -12.68 -22.97 19.74
C GLN A 158 -12.59 -24.37 20.34
N LYS A 159 -13.10 -25.39 19.65
CA LYS A 159 -13.02 -26.76 20.12
C LYS A 159 -11.58 -27.25 20.13
N GLU A 160 -10.89 -27.01 19.03
CA GLU A 160 -9.48 -27.35 18.89
C GLU A 160 -8.61 -26.62 19.90
N PHE A 161 -8.87 -25.32 20.13
CA PHE A 161 -8.12 -24.54 21.11
C PHE A 161 -8.29 -25.06 22.54
N VAL A 162 -9.54 -25.38 22.93
CA VAL A 162 -9.81 -25.97 24.23
C VAL A 162 -9.21 -27.35 24.36
N GLN A 163 -9.30 -28.16 23.29
CA GLN A 163 -8.69 -29.49 23.26
C GLN A 163 -7.17 -29.42 23.47
N LEU A 164 -6.49 -28.57 22.73
CA LEU A 164 -5.05 -28.38 22.84
C LEU A 164 -4.63 -27.85 24.21
N THR A 165 -5.43 -26.96 24.80
CA THR A 165 -5.20 -26.46 26.16
C THR A 165 -5.34 -27.57 27.19
N TYR A 166 -6.39 -28.39 27.08
CA TYR A 166 -6.57 -29.55 27.94
C TYR A 166 -5.39 -30.53 27.83
N GLU A 167 -4.97 -30.86 26.62
CA GLU A 167 -3.85 -31.76 26.38
C GLU A 167 -2.52 -31.21 26.93
N ALA A 168 -2.30 -29.90 26.75
CA ALA A 168 -1.12 -29.23 27.30
C ALA A 168 -1.08 -29.31 28.84
N LEU A 169 -2.21 -29.04 29.50
CA LEU A 169 -2.37 -29.15 30.94
C LEU A 169 -2.12 -30.59 31.43
N ARG A 170 -2.80 -31.56 30.79
CA ARG A 170 -2.65 -32.97 31.11
C ARG A 170 -1.18 -33.43 30.98
N ASN A 171 -0.59 -33.10 29.84
CA ASN A 171 0.81 -33.47 29.61
C ASN A 171 1.78 -32.78 30.59
N GLY A 172 1.53 -31.52 30.96
CA GLY A 172 2.26 -30.81 31.99
C GLY A 172 2.19 -31.52 33.34
N TYR A 173 1.00 -31.99 33.74
CA TYR A 173 0.84 -32.73 34.99
C TYR A 173 1.57 -34.08 34.97
N VAL A 174 1.54 -34.78 33.83
CA VAL A 174 2.27 -36.08 33.72
C VAL A 174 3.78 -35.84 33.72
N PHE A 175 4.28 -35.02 32.82
CA PHE A 175 5.73 -34.94 32.57
C PHE A 175 6.49 -34.02 33.54
N ASN A 176 5.84 -32.94 34.00
CA ASN A 176 6.52 -32.00 34.90
C ASN A 176 6.23 -32.27 36.38
N SER A 177 5.03 -32.79 36.70
CA SER A 177 4.59 -32.97 38.08
C SER A 177 4.56 -34.43 38.52
N GLY A 178 4.76 -35.38 37.59
CA GLY A 178 4.86 -36.82 37.92
C GLY A 178 3.53 -37.49 38.29
N TYR A 179 2.38 -36.89 37.96
CA TYR A 179 1.08 -37.52 38.22
C TYR A 179 0.82 -38.70 37.27
N SER A 180 -0.01 -39.65 37.74
CA SER A 180 -0.49 -40.71 36.85
C SER A 180 -1.38 -40.11 35.74
N TRP A 181 -1.53 -40.84 34.63
CA TRP A 181 -2.35 -40.39 33.51
C TRP A 181 -3.78 -40.04 33.92
N GLU A 182 -4.39 -40.87 34.74
CA GLU A 182 -5.77 -40.67 35.23
C GLU A 182 -5.89 -39.42 36.11
N GLN A 183 -4.93 -39.26 37.05
CA GLN A 183 -4.86 -38.07 37.91
C GLN A 183 -4.65 -36.80 37.07
N ALA A 184 -3.74 -36.85 36.10
CA ALA A 184 -3.47 -35.73 35.22
C ALA A 184 -4.68 -35.33 34.36
N GLN A 185 -5.45 -36.30 33.87
CA GLN A 185 -6.72 -36.01 33.15
C GLN A 185 -7.74 -35.33 34.07
N GLN A 186 -7.89 -35.79 35.31
CA GLN A 186 -8.81 -35.18 36.25
C GLN A 186 -8.41 -33.73 36.59
N MET A 187 -7.12 -33.53 36.89
CA MET A 187 -6.60 -32.20 37.20
C MET A 187 -6.67 -31.24 36.00
N ALA A 188 -6.40 -31.73 34.80
CA ALA A 188 -6.49 -30.92 33.59
C ALA A 188 -7.92 -30.46 33.32
N ARG A 189 -8.93 -31.32 33.50
CA ARG A 189 -10.35 -30.93 33.39
C ARG A 189 -10.71 -29.86 34.42
N ALA A 190 -10.36 -30.07 35.68
CA ALA A 190 -10.63 -29.09 36.72
C ALA A 190 -9.89 -27.76 36.53
N GLY A 191 -8.71 -27.80 35.89
CA GLY A 191 -7.89 -26.61 35.61
C GLY A 191 -8.30 -25.80 34.36
N LEU A 192 -9.18 -26.31 33.50
CA LEU A 192 -9.52 -25.64 32.24
C LEU A 192 -10.13 -24.25 32.46
N SER A 193 -11.11 -24.13 33.33
CA SER A 193 -11.77 -22.87 33.64
C SER A 193 -10.76 -21.80 34.08
N ALA A 194 -9.87 -22.14 35.00
CA ALA A 194 -8.87 -21.20 35.51
C ALA A 194 -7.86 -20.76 34.45
N ASN A 195 -7.49 -21.65 33.52
CA ASN A 195 -6.52 -21.36 32.47
C ASN A 195 -7.12 -20.62 31.25
N LEU A 196 -8.44 -20.68 31.09
CA LEU A 196 -9.16 -20.08 29.98
C LEU A 196 -10.04 -18.87 30.39
N GLY A 197 -9.70 -18.23 31.50
CA GLY A 197 -10.30 -16.96 31.92
C GLY A 197 -11.51 -17.08 32.85
N GLY A 198 -11.84 -18.29 33.35
CA GLY A 198 -12.89 -18.53 34.33
C GLY A 198 -14.26 -18.84 33.71
N GLU A 199 -15.26 -19.03 34.56
CA GLU A 199 -16.59 -19.45 34.17
C GLU A 199 -17.29 -18.51 33.19
N LEU A 200 -17.05 -17.22 33.30
CA LEU A 200 -17.66 -16.20 32.42
C LEU A 200 -17.23 -16.32 30.97
N TYR A 201 -16.10 -16.96 30.70
CA TYR A 201 -15.50 -17.06 29.36
C TYR A 201 -15.69 -18.42 28.72
N ASN A 202 -16.66 -19.23 29.23
CA ASN A 202 -16.97 -20.50 28.58
C ASN A 202 -17.53 -20.24 27.16
N PRO A 203 -16.83 -20.71 26.12
CA PRO A 203 -17.23 -20.44 24.74
C PRO A 203 -18.35 -21.37 24.25
N PHE A 204 -18.88 -22.26 25.08
CA PHE A 204 -19.89 -23.23 24.70
C PHE A 204 -21.27 -22.99 25.39
N LYS A 205 -22.32 -23.16 24.63
CA LYS A 205 -23.71 -22.91 25.10
C LYS A 205 -24.29 -24.04 25.90
N ASN A 206 -23.89 -25.26 25.59
CA ASN A 206 -24.57 -26.49 26.09
C ASN A 206 -23.70 -27.32 27.04
N TYR A 207 -22.48 -26.88 27.34
CA TYR A 207 -21.58 -27.55 28.28
C TYR A 207 -20.98 -26.54 29.26
N THR A 208 -20.82 -26.97 30.50
CA THR A 208 -19.98 -26.29 31.49
C THR A 208 -18.53 -26.79 31.39
N TRP A 209 -17.59 -26.09 32.00
CA TRP A 209 -16.17 -26.50 31.99
C TRP A 209 -15.99 -27.91 32.56
N ASP A 210 -16.79 -28.33 33.57
CA ASP A 210 -16.64 -29.61 34.26
C ASP A 210 -17.01 -30.82 33.38
N ASN A 211 -17.93 -30.62 32.43
CA ASN A 211 -18.48 -31.71 31.59
C ASN A 211 -18.13 -31.55 30.10
N LEU A 212 -17.34 -30.53 29.75
CA LEU A 212 -16.95 -30.23 28.37
C LEU A 212 -16.06 -31.32 27.77
N ILE A 213 -15.10 -31.84 28.59
CA ILE A 213 -14.22 -32.92 28.16
C ILE A 213 -14.81 -34.26 28.56
N ASN A 214 -15.04 -35.11 27.58
CA ASN A 214 -15.49 -36.47 27.81
C ASN A 214 -14.45 -37.24 28.64
N PRO A 215 -14.83 -37.80 29.81
CA PRO A 215 -13.85 -38.47 30.70
C PRO A 215 -13.28 -39.75 30.11
N GLU A 216 -14.02 -40.42 29.21
CA GLU A 216 -13.59 -41.71 28.63
C GLU A 216 -12.61 -41.48 27.44
N THR A 217 -12.91 -40.51 26.59
CA THR A 217 -12.14 -40.24 25.39
C THR A 217 -11.05 -39.20 25.58
N GLY A 218 -11.21 -38.29 26.56
CA GLY A 218 -10.34 -37.15 26.75
C GLY A 218 -10.49 -36.07 25.65
N MET A 219 -11.59 -36.12 24.92
CA MET A 219 -11.90 -35.18 23.83
C MET A 219 -13.01 -34.20 24.24
N VAL A 220 -12.98 -33.02 23.66
CA VAL A 220 -14.12 -32.10 23.75
C VAL A 220 -15.37 -32.79 23.20
N GLN A 221 -16.51 -32.64 23.87
CA GLN A 221 -17.77 -33.23 23.45
C GLN A 221 -18.10 -32.89 21.99
N ALA A 222 -18.40 -33.91 21.18
CA ALA A 222 -18.62 -33.75 19.75
C ALA A 222 -19.75 -32.79 19.39
N ASP A 223 -20.80 -32.80 20.24
CA ASP A 223 -22.01 -31.97 20.11
C ASP A 223 -21.88 -30.61 20.84
N ALA A 224 -20.71 -30.25 21.34
CA ALA A 224 -20.47 -28.93 21.92
C ALA A 224 -20.74 -27.83 20.90
N VAL A 225 -21.63 -26.89 21.24
CA VAL A 225 -22.03 -25.77 20.37
C VAL A 225 -21.33 -24.50 20.82
N SER A 226 -20.49 -23.96 19.98
CA SER A 226 -19.81 -22.68 20.25
C SER A 226 -20.83 -21.54 20.38
N ALA A 227 -20.65 -20.70 21.40
CA ALA A 227 -21.45 -19.49 21.61
C ALA A 227 -21.05 -18.38 20.62
N TRP A 228 -19.79 -18.32 20.29
CA TRP A 228 -19.17 -17.43 19.31
C TRP A 228 -18.02 -18.19 18.64
N ASN A 229 -17.72 -17.88 17.40
CA ASN A 229 -16.58 -18.41 16.65
C ASN A 229 -16.13 -17.34 15.64
N GLU A 230 -15.90 -16.15 16.16
CA GLU A 230 -15.58 -14.98 15.34
C GLU A 230 -14.05 -14.81 15.27
N ARG A 231 -13.60 -14.48 14.08
CA ARG A 231 -12.21 -14.10 13.86
C ARG A 231 -12.11 -12.58 13.90
N TRP A 232 -11.23 -12.03 14.72
CA TRP A 232 -10.99 -10.59 14.76
C TRP A 232 -10.63 -10.00 13.39
N MET A 233 -9.93 -10.78 12.56
CA MET A 233 -9.57 -10.34 11.22
C MET A 233 -10.80 -10.12 10.34
N ASP A 234 -11.80 -10.99 10.42
CA ASP A 234 -13.04 -10.88 9.64
C ASP A 234 -13.89 -9.69 10.11
N ALA A 235 -13.81 -9.36 11.40
CA ALA A 235 -14.50 -8.21 11.99
C ALA A 235 -13.91 -6.85 11.56
N VAL A 236 -12.62 -6.81 11.19
CA VAL A 236 -11.91 -5.56 10.87
C VAL A 236 -11.53 -5.43 9.39
N GLN A 237 -11.75 -6.46 8.57
CA GLN A 237 -11.40 -6.48 7.16
C GLN A 237 -12.62 -6.59 6.26
N ARG A 238 -12.45 -6.09 5.03
CA ARG A 238 -13.39 -6.28 3.93
C ARG A 238 -12.82 -7.32 2.97
N ASP A 239 -13.67 -8.23 2.51
CA ASP A 239 -13.25 -9.20 1.48
C ASP A 239 -13.14 -8.56 0.10
N ASN A 240 -13.89 -7.49 -0.14
CA ASN A 240 -13.96 -6.79 -1.43
C ASN A 240 -13.96 -5.28 -1.21
N ALA A 241 -12.77 -4.69 -1.11
CA ALA A 241 -12.61 -3.24 -1.04
C ALA A 241 -12.82 -2.63 -2.44
N PHE A 242 -13.79 -1.76 -2.58
CA PHE A 242 -14.18 -1.18 -3.86
C PHE A 242 -13.27 -0.02 -4.26
N ARG A 243 -12.88 0.01 -5.53
CA ARG A 243 -12.11 1.10 -6.13
C ARG A 243 -12.75 1.56 -7.43
N GLN A 244 -12.89 2.87 -7.60
CA GLN A 244 -13.28 3.49 -8.85
C GLN A 244 -12.43 4.72 -9.15
N GLU A 245 -12.08 4.88 -10.41
CA GLU A 245 -11.32 6.01 -10.90
C GLU A 245 -11.90 6.48 -12.24
N HIS A 246 -12.15 7.78 -12.34
CA HIS A 246 -12.66 8.40 -13.55
C HIS A 246 -11.78 9.58 -13.93
N GLN A 247 -11.32 9.60 -15.16
CA GLN A 247 -10.47 10.65 -15.70
C GLN A 247 -11.07 11.17 -17.00
N LEU A 248 -11.30 12.47 -17.07
CA LEU A 248 -11.66 13.18 -18.27
C LEU A 248 -10.52 14.12 -18.63
N SER A 249 -10.05 14.09 -19.86
CA SER A 249 -9.05 15.04 -20.34
C SER A 249 -9.42 15.57 -21.73
N VAL A 250 -9.11 16.83 -21.95
CA VAL A 250 -9.25 17.52 -23.23
C VAL A 250 -7.90 18.14 -23.58
N ASN A 251 -7.36 17.78 -24.73
CA ASN A 251 -6.08 18.27 -25.22
C ASN A 251 -6.24 18.76 -26.65
N GLY A 252 -5.65 19.91 -26.96
CA GLY A 252 -5.70 20.46 -28.31
C GLY A 252 -4.97 21.79 -28.40
N GLY A 253 -5.01 22.40 -29.59
CA GLY A 253 -4.42 23.71 -29.76
C GLY A 253 -4.04 24.01 -31.19
N SER A 254 -3.67 25.25 -31.41
CA SER A 254 -3.05 25.76 -32.62
C SER A 254 -1.55 25.93 -32.44
N GLU A 255 -0.86 26.32 -33.47
CA GLU A 255 0.56 26.70 -33.41
C GLU A 255 0.83 27.80 -32.35
N LYS A 256 -0.10 28.73 -32.16
CA LYS A 256 0.04 29.85 -31.22
C LYS A 256 -0.42 29.56 -29.83
N THR A 257 -1.44 28.71 -29.63
CA THR A 257 -2.01 28.45 -28.32
C THR A 257 -2.34 26.97 -28.18
N LYS A 258 -1.76 26.32 -27.16
CA LYS A 258 -1.97 24.93 -26.81
C LYS A 258 -2.61 24.86 -25.46
N TYR A 259 -3.55 23.95 -25.28
CA TYR A 259 -4.26 23.80 -24.01
C TYR A 259 -4.44 22.33 -23.65
N MET A 260 -4.44 22.08 -22.37
CA MET A 260 -4.84 20.82 -21.75
C MET A 260 -5.71 21.12 -20.54
N PHE A 261 -6.79 20.38 -20.44
CA PHE A 261 -7.69 20.39 -19.30
C PHE A 261 -7.89 18.95 -18.84
N SER A 262 -7.83 18.69 -17.54
CA SER A 262 -8.14 17.38 -16.97
C SER A 262 -8.98 17.50 -15.71
N LEU A 263 -9.89 16.53 -15.54
CA LEU A 263 -10.65 16.30 -14.32
C LEU A 263 -10.47 14.84 -13.90
N GLY A 264 -10.16 14.62 -12.64
CA GLY A 264 -9.98 13.29 -12.07
C GLY A 264 -10.79 13.11 -10.81
N TYR A 265 -11.38 11.94 -10.67
CA TYR A 265 -12.02 11.46 -9.46
C TYR A 265 -11.50 10.06 -9.15
N LEU A 266 -11.05 9.84 -7.93
CA LEU A 266 -10.67 8.55 -7.39
C LEU A 266 -11.37 8.35 -6.05
N ASN A 267 -11.97 7.18 -5.89
CA ASN A 267 -12.42 6.66 -4.60
C ASN A 267 -11.92 5.23 -4.45
N GLU A 268 -11.21 4.97 -3.38
CA GLU A 268 -10.62 3.68 -3.07
C GLU A 268 -10.88 3.34 -1.61
N ASP A 269 -11.63 2.28 -1.37
CA ASP A 269 -11.81 1.71 -0.04
C ASP A 269 -10.58 0.89 0.35
N GLY A 270 -10.18 0.97 1.59
CA GLY A 270 -9.14 0.10 2.13
C GLY A 270 -9.67 -1.28 2.51
N ILE A 271 -8.79 -2.26 2.56
CA ILE A 271 -9.08 -3.61 3.04
C ILE A 271 -9.51 -3.56 4.51
N LEU A 272 -8.90 -2.68 5.32
CA LEU A 272 -9.36 -2.44 6.69
C LEU A 272 -10.63 -1.59 6.66
N ILE A 273 -11.62 -1.98 7.46
CA ILE A 273 -12.87 -1.22 7.64
C ILE A 273 -12.54 0.18 8.16
N ASN A 274 -13.28 1.18 7.69
CA ASN A 274 -13.07 2.60 8.00
C ASN A 274 -11.76 3.21 7.47
N THR A 275 -11.06 2.54 6.56
CA THR A 275 -9.98 3.14 5.80
C THR A 275 -10.40 3.36 4.35
N GLY A 276 -9.91 4.43 3.76
CA GLY A 276 -10.19 4.75 2.36
C GLY A 276 -9.50 6.04 1.95
N PHE A 277 -9.49 6.30 0.65
CA PHE A 277 -8.89 7.49 0.07
C PHE A 277 -9.77 8.04 -1.05
N GLN A 278 -10.02 9.33 -1.01
CA GLN A 278 -10.73 10.04 -2.08
C GLN A 278 -9.87 11.19 -2.59
N ARG A 279 -9.85 11.35 -3.91
CA ARG A 279 -9.12 12.43 -4.56
C ARG A 279 -9.95 13.03 -5.69
N TYR A 280 -10.03 14.34 -5.69
CA TYR A 280 -10.58 15.14 -6.76
C TYR A 280 -9.46 16.02 -7.33
N ASN A 281 -9.20 15.92 -8.60
CA ASN A 281 -8.20 16.71 -9.29
C ASN A 281 -8.83 17.52 -10.43
N ALA A 282 -8.41 18.76 -10.54
CA ALA A 282 -8.67 19.59 -11.71
C ALA A 282 -7.35 20.24 -12.12
N ARG A 283 -7.00 20.12 -13.40
CA ARG A 283 -5.79 20.71 -13.94
C ARG A 283 -6.09 21.46 -15.21
N VAL A 284 -5.49 22.62 -15.36
CA VAL A 284 -5.52 23.44 -16.57
C VAL A 284 -4.09 23.82 -16.92
N ASN A 285 -3.71 23.56 -18.15
CA ASN A 285 -2.44 24.02 -18.71
C ASN A 285 -2.73 24.74 -20.04
N VAL A 286 -2.33 26.00 -20.12
CA VAL A 286 -2.45 26.80 -21.33
C VAL A 286 -1.09 27.43 -21.64
N ASN A 287 -0.59 27.16 -22.81
CA ASN A 287 0.65 27.73 -23.30
C ASN A 287 0.35 28.55 -24.58
N SER A 288 0.62 29.84 -24.52
CA SER A 288 0.32 30.74 -25.64
C SER A 288 1.55 31.59 -25.95
N ASN A 289 1.97 31.58 -27.22
CA ASN A 289 2.98 32.48 -27.76
C ASN A 289 2.32 33.80 -28.12
N ILE A 290 2.47 34.79 -27.27
CA ILE A 290 2.01 36.15 -27.50
C ILE A 290 3.15 36.86 -28.22
N THR A 291 2.98 37.09 -29.55
CA THR A 291 3.84 38.00 -30.31
C THR A 291 3.29 39.41 -30.17
N CYS A 292 4.09 40.28 -29.54
CA CYS A 292 3.84 41.76 -29.58
C CYS A 292 4.19 42.29 -30.94
#